data_a8a2286d2ad08485f44198fd3139af80
#
_entry.id   a8a2286d2ad08485f44198fd3139af80
#
_cell.length_a   1.000
_cell.length_b   1.000
_cell.length_c   1.000
_cell.angle_alpha   90.00
_cell.angle_beta   90.00
_cell.angle_gamma   90.00
#
_symmetry.space_group_name_H-M   'P 1'
#
loop_
_entity.id
_entity.type
_entity.pdbx_description
1 polymer ?
#
loop_
_entity_poly.entity_id
_entity_poly.type
_entity_poly.pdbx_seq_one_letter_code
_entity_poly.pdbx_strand_id
1 'polypeptide(L)'
;CVKAFEAEGKLLEAQRIRQRTEYDIEMLRETGFCKGIENYSRVMSGRPAGSAPFTLLDYFPKDFLLFVDESHVTLPQVRGMYGGDRSRKESLINFGFRLPSAYDNRPLTFNEFYERLGQKIFVSATPGEFERSKSAAIVEQVIRPTGLLDPEVIVKPTEGQIDDLISEINIRTARKERVLVTTLTKKMAEDLTDYLEAAGIKVRYMHHDIDTIERMEIIRDLRKGEFDVLVGINLLREGLDIPEVSLVAILDADKEGFLRSETSLIQ
;
A
#
# COMPACT_ATOMS: atom_id res chain seq x y z
N CYS A 1 -29.65 0.61 -18.42
CA CYS A 1 -29.14 1.54 -17.41
C CYS A 1 -29.78 2.93 -17.56
N VAL A 2 -29.61 3.64 -18.74
CA VAL A 2 -30.21 4.96 -18.96
C VAL A 2 -31.71 4.95 -18.71
N LYS A 3 -32.45 4.06 -19.39
CA LYS A 3 -33.92 3.94 -19.21
C LYS A 3 -34.33 3.64 -17.76
N ALA A 4 -33.51 2.91 -17.00
CA ALA A 4 -33.81 2.64 -15.61
C ALA A 4 -33.68 3.92 -14.75
N PHE A 5 -32.63 4.71 -14.93
CA PHE A 5 -32.48 6.00 -14.24
C PHE A 5 -33.59 7.00 -14.63
N GLU A 6 -33.96 7.05 -15.91
CA GLU A 6 -35.07 7.92 -16.37
C GLU A 6 -36.39 7.51 -15.69
N ALA A 7 -36.69 6.21 -15.58
CA ALA A 7 -37.89 5.70 -14.91
C ALA A 7 -37.90 6.00 -13.40
N GLU A 8 -36.73 6.09 -12.76
CA GLU A 8 -36.55 6.49 -11.37
C GLU A 8 -36.50 8.01 -11.15
N GLY A 9 -36.63 8.84 -12.22
CA GLY A 9 -36.53 10.30 -12.15
C GLY A 9 -35.10 10.82 -11.93
N LYS A 10 -34.08 9.99 -12.04
CA LYS A 10 -32.64 10.31 -11.88
C LYS A 10 -32.08 10.82 -13.22
N LEU A 11 -32.52 11.98 -13.68
CA LEU A 11 -32.18 12.52 -15.00
C LEU A 11 -30.69 12.84 -15.16
N LEU A 12 -30.06 13.30 -14.08
CA LEU A 12 -28.63 13.65 -14.09
C LEU A 12 -27.75 12.42 -14.23
N GLU A 13 -28.06 11.34 -13.52
CA GLU A 13 -27.40 10.05 -13.62
C GLU A 13 -27.59 9.43 -15.00
N ALA A 14 -28.80 9.52 -15.56
CA ALA A 14 -29.10 9.07 -16.92
C ALA A 14 -28.25 9.81 -17.95
N GLN A 15 -28.14 11.13 -17.83
CA GLN A 15 -27.32 11.95 -18.73
C GLN A 15 -25.83 11.60 -18.60
N ARG A 16 -25.30 11.51 -17.37
CA ARG A 16 -23.87 11.17 -17.12
C ARG A 16 -23.49 9.85 -17.76
N ILE A 17 -24.26 8.80 -17.49
CA ILE A 17 -23.91 7.46 -18.00
C ILE A 17 -24.06 7.38 -19.52
N ARG A 18 -25.02 8.11 -20.12
CA ARG A 18 -25.17 8.20 -21.57
C ARG A 18 -23.94 8.85 -22.20
N GLN A 19 -23.63 10.09 -21.80
CA GLN A 19 -22.48 10.83 -22.33
C GLN A 19 -21.17 10.06 -22.17
N ARG A 20 -20.96 9.48 -21.00
CA ARG A 20 -19.76 8.68 -20.74
C ARG A 20 -19.67 7.48 -21.67
N THR A 21 -20.75 6.74 -21.85
CA THR A 21 -20.78 5.55 -22.69
C THR A 21 -20.57 5.87 -24.16
N GLU A 22 -21.22 6.93 -24.66
CA GLU A 22 -21.06 7.41 -26.04
C GLU A 22 -19.61 7.81 -26.30
N TYR A 23 -19.01 8.59 -25.41
CA TYR A 23 -17.60 8.98 -25.50
C TYR A 23 -16.65 7.76 -25.46
N ASP A 24 -16.85 6.82 -24.54
CA ASP A 24 -16.03 5.64 -24.44
C ASP A 24 -16.12 4.76 -25.72
N ILE A 25 -17.33 4.67 -26.34
CA ILE A 25 -17.53 3.93 -27.59
C ILE A 25 -16.81 4.62 -28.76
N GLU A 26 -16.87 5.94 -28.84
CA GLU A 26 -16.14 6.71 -29.85
C GLU A 26 -14.64 6.49 -29.70
N MET A 27 -14.10 6.63 -28.50
CA MET A 27 -12.67 6.39 -28.22
C MET A 27 -12.24 4.97 -28.59
N LEU A 28 -13.05 3.96 -28.26
CA LEU A 28 -12.77 2.57 -28.65
C LEU A 28 -12.75 2.36 -30.15
N ARG A 29 -13.60 3.05 -30.92
CA ARG A 29 -13.64 2.97 -32.40
C ARG A 29 -12.44 3.66 -33.04
N GLU A 30 -12.08 4.84 -32.56
CA GLU A 30 -11.03 5.67 -33.17
C GLU A 30 -9.61 5.24 -32.73
N THR A 31 -9.44 4.87 -31.46
CA THR A 31 -8.11 4.63 -30.89
C THR A 31 -7.89 3.21 -30.37
N GLY A 32 -8.93 2.38 -30.31
CA GLY A 32 -8.88 1.06 -29.70
C GLY A 32 -8.77 1.08 -28.16
N PHE A 33 -8.86 2.24 -27.53
CA PHE A 33 -8.68 2.42 -26.10
C PHE A 33 -9.75 3.33 -25.50
N CYS A 34 -10.16 3.06 -24.24
CA CYS A 34 -10.93 4.01 -23.43
C CYS A 34 -10.53 3.91 -21.94
N LYS A 35 -10.62 5.02 -21.22
CA LYS A 35 -10.35 5.06 -19.78
C LYS A 35 -11.39 4.30 -18.95
N GLY A 36 -12.57 4.02 -19.52
CA GLY A 36 -13.68 3.34 -18.86
C GLY A 36 -13.76 1.85 -19.14
N ILE A 37 -12.68 1.17 -19.52
CA ILE A 37 -12.67 -0.24 -19.94
C ILE A 37 -13.28 -1.18 -18.90
N GLU A 38 -13.26 -0.84 -17.62
CA GLU A 38 -13.89 -1.62 -16.55
C GLU A 38 -15.41 -1.81 -16.75
N ASN A 39 -16.07 -0.88 -17.46
CA ASN A 39 -17.49 -0.98 -17.81
C ASN A 39 -17.76 -2.07 -18.85
N TYR A 40 -16.78 -2.41 -19.68
CA TYR A 40 -16.96 -3.20 -20.90
C TYR A 40 -16.22 -4.53 -20.86
N SER A 41 -15.19 -4.68 -20.02
CA SER A 41 -14.28 -5.85 -19.99
C SER A 41 -15.01 -7.18 -19.86
N ARG A 42 -16.07 -7.27 -19.04
CA ARG A 42 -16.88 -8.48 -18.90
C ARG A 42 -17.57 -8.85 -20.21
N VAL A 43 -18.20 -7.86 -20.86
CA VAL A 43 -18.94 -8.08 -22.12
C VAL A 43 -17.97 -8.45 -23.23
N MET A 44 -16.84 -7.74 -23.34
CA MET A 44 -15.81 -8.02 -24.34
C MET A 44 -15.18 -9.39 -24.19
N SER A 45 -15.04 -9.87 -22.96
CA SER A 45 -14.53 -11.25 -22.69
C SER A 45 -15.60 -12.34 -22.76
N GLY A 46 -16.85 -12.01 -23.08
CA GLY A 46 -17.95 -12.96 -23.16
C GLY A 46 -18.33 -13.65 -21.85
N ARG A 47 -17.92 -13.11 -20.71
CA ARG A 47 -18.16 -13.71 -19.40
C ARG A 47 -19.58 -13.44 -18.91
N PRO A 48 -20.21 -14.41 -18.20
CA PRO A 48 -21.50 -14.18 -17.57
C PRO A 48 -21.41 -13.15 -16.43
N ALA A 49 -22.54 -12.51 -16.11
CA ALA A 49 -22.61 -11.57 -15.00
C ALA A 49 -22.28 -12.25 -13.67
N GLY A 50 -21.51 -11.57 -12.81
CA GLY A 50 -21.07 -12.07 -11.50
C GLY A 50 -19.85 -12.99 -11.54
N SER A 51 -19.37 -13.39 -12.74
CA SER A 51 -18.19 -14.24 -12.86
C SER A 51 -16.91 -13.54 -12.41
N ALA A 52 -15.97 -14.32 -11.88
CA ALA A 52 -14.64 -13.83 -11.56
C ALA A 52 -13.90 -13.39 -12.83
N PRO A 53 -13.13 -12.29 -12.79
CA PRO A 53 -12.29 -11.88 -13.91
C PRO A 53 -11.10 -12.82 -14.10
N PHE A 54 -10.53 -12.80 -15.30
CA PHE A 54 -9.20 -13.36 -15.52
C PHE A 54 -8.15 -12.49 -14.83
N THR A 55 -7.15 -13.14 -14.25
CA THR A 55 -6.05 -12.51 -13.55
C THR A 55 -4.72 -13.05 -14.06
N LEU A 56 -3.60 -12.47 -13.61
CA LEU A 56 -2.27 -12.97 -13.94
C LEU A 56 -2.09 -14.46 -13.59
N LEU A 57 -2.76 -14.93 -12.52
CA LEU A 57 -2.70 -16.33 -12.09
C LEU A 57 -3.24 -17.30 -13.15
N ASP A 58 -4.18 -16.86 -13.98
CA ASP A 58 -4.80 -17.69 -15.02
C ASP A 58 -3.87 -17.95 -16.22
N TYR A 59 -2.73 -17.22 -16.31
CA TYR A 59 -1.70 -17.42 -17.36
C TYR A 59 -0.63 -18.43 -16.97
N PHE A 60 -0.54 -18.81 -15.70
CA PHE A 60 0.42 -19.81 -15.25
C PHE A 60 -0.08 -21.24 -15.51
N PRO A 61 0.83 -22.21 -15.65
CA PRO A 61 0.47 -23.64 -15.64
C PRO A 61 -0.32 -24.00 -14.38
N LYS A 62 -1.15 -25.03 -14.44
CA LYS A 62 -1.99 -25.44 -13.30
C LYS A 62 -1.19 -25.91 -12.07
N ASP A 63 0.03 -26.33 -12.28
CA ASP A 63 0.96 -26.89 -11.28
C ASP A 63 2.02 -25.90 -10.82
N PHE A 64 1.80 -24.59 -11.01
CA PHE A 64 2.78 -23.59 -10.56
C PHE A 64 2.92 -23.56 -9.04
N LEU A 65 4.13 -23.25 -8.59
CA LEU A 65 4.42 -22.97 -7.20
C LEU A 65 4.34 -21.45 -6.93
N LEU A 66 3.51 -21.06 -5.98
CA LEU A 66 3.37 -19.66 -5.56
C LEU A 66 4.18 -19.40 -4.28
N PHE A 67 5.02 -18.39 -4.31
CA PHE A 67 5.61 -17.78 -3.13
C PHE A 67 4.82 -16.51 -2.79
N VAL A 68 4.29 -16.45 -1.58
CA VAL A 68 3.63 -15.25 -1.04
C VAL A 68 4.59 -14.58 -0.09
N ASP A 69 5.30 -13.59 -0.61
CA ASP A 69 6.24 -12.82 0.17
C ASP A 69 5.52 -11.84 1.08
N GLU A 70 6.09 -11.58 2.27
CA GLU A 70 5.48 -10.79 3.34
C GLU A 70 4.00 -11.16 3.54
N SER A 71 3.74 -12.45 3.69
CA SER A 71 2.39 -13.02 3.67
C SER A 71 1.47 -12.43 4.74
N HIS A 72 2.02 -12.04 5.88
CA HIS A 72 1.30 -11.40 6.99
C HIS A 72 0.68 -10.04 6.59
N VAL A 73 1.20 -9.36 5.56
CA VAL A 73 0.64 -8.13 4.98
C VAL A 73 -0.12 -8.44 3.70
N THR A 74 0.45 -9.27 2.81
CA THR A 74 -0.12 -9.57 1.49
C THR A 74 -1.49 -10.24 1.58
N LEU A 75 -1.66 -11.24 2.45
CA LEU A 75 -2.94 -11.96 2.53
C LEU A 75 -4.08 -11.10 3.09
N PRO A 76 -3.92 -10.32 4.17
CA PRO A 76 -4.93 -9.35 4.60
C PRO A 76 -5.26 -8.32 3.52
N GLN A 77 -4.28 -7.83 2.77
CA GLN A 77 -4.49 -6.90 1.67
C GLN A 77 -5.34 -7.51 0.56
N VAL A 78 -5.02 -8.72 0.11
CA VAL A 78 -5.83 -9.45 -0.88
C VAL A 78 -7.26 -9.66 -0.38
N ARG A 79 -7.43 -9.96 0.91
CA ARG A 79 -8.75 -10.12 1.53
C ARG A 79 -9.58 -8.84 1.52
N GLY A 80 -8.95 -7.69 1.74
CA GLY A 80 -9.59 -6.38 1.77
C GLY A 80 -9.93 -5.79 0.39
N MET A 81 -9.19 -6.18 -0.66
CA MET A 81 -9.31 -5.58 -2.00
C MET A 81 -10.72 -5.63 -2.58
N TYR A 82 -11.39 -6.79 -2.50
CA TYR A 82 -12.73 -6.98 -3.06
C TYR A 82 -13.75 -6.03 -2.40
N GLY A 83 -13.76 -5.97 -1.08
CA GLY A 83 -14.70 -5.13 -0.32
C GLY A 83 -14.55 -3.64 -0.64
N GLY A 84 -13.31 -3.17 -0.68
CA GLY A 84 -12.99 -1.78 -1.01
C GLY A 84 -13.40 -1.39 -2.43
N ASP A 85 -13.08 -2.24 -3.43
CA ASP A 85 -13.49 -2.01 -4.83
C ASP A 85 -15.01 -2.04 -4.98
N ARG A 86 -15.69 -2.98 -4.33
CA ARG A 86 -17.15 -3.10 -4.35
C ARG A 86 -17.83 -1.85 -3.82
N SER A 87 -17.42 -1.37 -2.66
CA SER A 87 -17.99 -0.16 -2.03
C SER A 87 -17.78 1.09 -2.90
N ARG A 88 -16.57 1.25 -3.45
CA ARG A 88 -16.28 2.35 -4.39
C ARG A 88 -17.18 2.29 -5.61
N LYS A 89 -17.35 1.13 -6.24
CA LYS A 89 -18.15 0.96 -7.45
C LYS A 89 -19.64 1.15 -7.19
N GLU A 90 -20.12 0.75 -6.04
CA GLU A 90 -21.52 0.96 -5.65
C GLU A 90 -21.90 2.45 -5.74
N SER A 91 -21.11 3.33 -5.15
CA SER A 91 -21.31 4.77 -5.26
C SER A 91 -21.23 5.24 -6.72
N LEU A 92 -20.23 4.81 -7.47
CA LEU A 92 -20.05 5.23 -8.87
C LEU A 92 -21.19 4.78 -9.78
N ILE A 93 -21.76 3.61 -9.57
CA ILE A 93 -22.88 3.08 -10.35
C ILE A 93 -24.18 3.79 -9.96
N ASN A 94 -24.43 3.96 -8.67
CA ASN A 94 -25.64 4.61 -8.17
C ASN A 94 -25.76 6.07 -8.64
N PHE A 95 -24.62 6.74 -8.81
CA PHE A 95 -24.59 8.14 -9.30
C PHE A 95 -24.30 8.28 -10.81
N GLY A 96 -24.43 7.20 -11.59
CA GLY A 96 -24.32 7.23 -13.05
C GLY A 96 -22.92 7.43 -13.63
N PHE A 97 -21.85 7.19 -12.85
CA PHE A 97 -20.46 7.29 -13.32
C PHE A 97 -19.93 5.97 -13.91
N ARG A 98 -20.59 4.84 -13.60
CA ARG A 98 -20.20 3.51 -14.09
C ARG A 98 -21.44 2.70 -14.47
N LEU A 99 -21.24 1.75 -15.39
CA LEU A 99 -22.26 0.75 -15.71
C LEU A 99 -22.27 -0.36 -14.65
N PRO A 100 -23.40 -1.05 -14.43
CA PRO A 100 -23.45 -2.21 -13.53
C PRO A 100 -22.42 -3.32 -13.85
N SER A 101 -22.05 -3.47 -15.13
CA SER A 101 -21.03 -4.42 -15.57
C SER A 101 -19.63 -4.13 -15.01
N ALA A 102 -19.36 -2.92 -14.51
CA ALA A 102 -18.12 -2.58 -13.82
C ALA A 102 -17.90 -3.40 -12.54
N TYR A 103 -18.97 -3.89 -11.91
CA TYR A 103 -18.86 -4.80 -10.77
C TYR A 103 -18.09 -6.09 -11.09
N ASP A 104 -18.07 -6.52 -12.34
CA ASP A 104 -17.47 -7.77 -12.78
C ASP A 104 -16.01 -7.61 -13.25
N ASN A 105 -15.51 -6.37 -13.29
CA ASN A 105 -14.08 -6.05 -13.44
C ASN A 105 -13.50 -5.67 -12.07
N ARG A 106 -13.23 -6.64 -11.26
CA ARG A 106 -12.97 -6.51 -9.83
C ARG A 106 -11.79 -7.37 -9.38
N PRO A 107 -11.17 -7.08 -8.24
CA PRO A 107 -10.30 -8.06 -7.59
C PRO A 107 -11.06 -9.37 -7.34
N LEU A 108 -10.32 -10.46 -7.27
CA LEU A 108 -10.85 -11.75 -6.80
C LEU A 108 -11.33 -11.59 -5.35
N THR A 109 -12.36 -12.32 -4.97
CA THR A 109 -12.59 -12.58 -3.56
C THR A 109 -11.44 -13.42 -3.00
N PHE A 110 -11.23 -13.39 -1.69
CA PHE A 110 -10.17 -14.18 -1.08
C PHE A 110 -10.32 -15.69 -1.35
N ASN A 111 -11.55 -16.20 -1.38
CA ASN A 111 -11.81 -17.60 -1.70
C ASN A 111 -11.46 -17.92 -3.15
N GLU A 112 -11.91 -17.09 -4.10
CA GLU A 112 -11.55 -17.25 -5.52
C GLU A 112 -10.05 -17.20 -5.76
N PHE A 113 -9.33 -16.33 -5.04
CA PHE A 113 -7.88 -16.27 -5.06
C PHE A 113 -7.30 -17.59 -4.52
N TYR A 114 -7.72 -17.99 -3.31
CA TYR A 114 -7.14 -19.14 -2.63
C TYR A 114 -7.40 -20.47 -3.36
N GLU A 115 -8.57 -20.63 -3.99
CA GLU A 115 -8.94 -21.81 -4.79
C GLU A 115 -8.11 -21.96 -6.08
N ARG A 116 -7.57 -20.83 -6.61
CA ARG A 116 -6.67 -20.86 -7.78
C ARG A 116 -5.25 -21.28 -7.45
N LEU A 117 -4.89 -21.28 -6.16
CA LEU A 117 -3.54 -21.60 -5.72
C LEU A 117 -3.38 -23.11 -5.54
N GLY A 118 -2.43 -23.69 -6.27
CA GLY A 118 -1.94 -25.05 -6.04
C GLY A 118 -0.99 -25.09 -4.84
N GLN A 119 0.25 -25.47 -5.10
CA GLN A 119 1.31 -25.45 -4.10
C GLN A 119 1.70 -24.01 -3.77
N LYS A 120 1.86 -23.71 -2.48
CA LYS A 120 2.16 -22.36 -2.02
C LYS A 120 3.07 -22.38 -0.81
N ILE A 121 3.96 -21.40 -0.76
CA ILE A 121 4.88 -21.15 0.34
C ILE A 121 4.62 -19.72 0.83
N PHE A 122 4.31 -19.58 2.11
CA PHE A 122 4.19 -18.30 2.77
C PHE A 122 5.55 -17.91 3.35
N VAL A 123 6.04 -16.73 3.02
CA VAL A 123 7.29 -16.18 3.54
C VAL A 123 6.95 -14.98 4.41
N SER A 124 7.43 -14.98 5.65
CA SER A 124 7.20 -13.89 6.59
C SER A 124 8.13 -14.00 7.79
N ALA A 125 8.61 -12.87 8.27
CA ALA A 125 9.30 -12.80 9.57
C ALA A 125 8.32 -12.96 10.74
N THR A 126 7.06 -12.56 10.56
CA THR A 126 6.00 -12.55 11.56
C THR A 126 4.71 -13.16 11.01
N PRO A 127 4.68 -14.48 10.72
CA PRO A 127 3.52 -15.12 10.10
C PRO A 127 2.26 -15.00 10.99
N GLY A 128 1.15 -14.64 10.36
CA GLY A 128 -0.14 -14.50 11.02
C GLY A 128 -0.82 -15.84 11.35
N GLU A 129 -1.98 -15.76 11.99
CA GLU A 129 -2.76 -16.93 12.37
C GLU A 129 -3.23 -17.76 11.16
N PHE A 130 -3.59 -17.06 10.07
CA PHE A 130 -4.03 -17.73 8.85
C PHE A 130 -2.93 -18.63 8.26
N GLU A 131 -1.72 -18.11 8.11
CA GLU A 131 -0.57 -18.87 7.60
C GLU A 131 -0.26 -20.05 8.48
N ARG A 132 -0.21 -19.85 9.80
CA ARG A 132 0.03 -20.91 10.78
C ARG A 132 -1.03 -22.01 10.70
N SER A 133 -2.32 -21.64 10.54
CA SER A 133 -3.43 -22.59 10.48
C SER A 133 -3.52 -23.36 9.15
N LYS A 134 -2.94 -22.82 8.07
CA LYS A 134 -3.01 -23.39 6.73
C LYS A 134 -1.72 -24.08 6.26
N SER A 135 -0.62 -23.89 6.96
CA SER A 135 0.66 -24.51 6.63
C SER A 135 0.73 -25.93 7.18
N ALA A 136 1.18 -26.86 6.34
CA ALA A 136 1.46 -28.25 6.75
C ALA A 136 2.73 -28.35 7.61
N ALA A 137 3.69 -27.45 7.41
CA ALA A 137 4.93 -27.35 8.18
C ALA A 137 5.36 -25.88 8.25
N ILE A 138 6.02 -25.53 9.33
CA ILE A 138 6.68 -24.22 9.51
C ILE A 138 8.17 -24.50 9.57
N VAL A 139 8.92 -23.84 8.68
CA VAL A 139 10.38 -23.92 8.62
C VAL A 139 10.93 -22.56 9.02
N GLU A 140 11.80 -22.56 10.02
CA GLU A 140 12.41 -21.34 10.52
C GLU A 140 13.83 -21.20 9.97
N GLN A 141 14.15 -20.01 9.47
CA GLN A 141 15.50 -19.62 9.11
C GLN A 141 15.98 -18.54 10.07
N VAL A 142 16.74 -18.94 11.08
CA VAL A 142 17.14 -18.08 12.21
C VAL A 142 18.61 -17.64 12.08
N ILE A 143 19.31 -18.05 11.02
CA ILE A 143 20.72 -17.76 10.82
C ILE A 143 20.92 -16.32 10.34
N ARG A 144 21.69 -15.54 11.12
CA ARG A 144 22.24 -14.24 10.71
C ARG A 144 23.76 -14.35 10.51
N PRO A 145 24.23 -14.69 9.31
CA PRO A 145 25.66 -14.88 9.06
C PRO A 145 26.48 -13.59 9.19
N THR A 146 25.84 -12.44 9.16
CA THR A 146 26.47 -11.11 9.29
C THR A 146 26.98 -10.82 10.70
N GLY A 147 26.52 -11.54 11.73
CA GLY A 147 26.84 -11.27 13.14
C GLY A 147 26.27 -9.94 13.68
N LEU A 148 25.43 -9.25 12.90
CA LEU A 148 24.75 -8.04 13.35
C LEU A 148 23.62 -8.40 14.32
N LEU A 149 23.59 -7.73 15.45
CA LEU A 149 22.51 -7.86 16.42
C LEU A 149 21.25 -7.13 15.94
N ASP A 150 20.10 -7.51 16.51
CA ASP A 150 18.87 -6.73 16.35
C ASP A 150 19.08 -5.33 16.94
N PRO A 151 18.41 -4.30 16.38
CA PRO A 151 18.49 -2.95 16.92
C PRO A 151 18.00 -2.91 18.37
N GLU A 152 18.65 -2.11 19.20
CA GLU A 152 18.16 -1.80 20.54
C GLU A 152 16.86 -1.01 20.44
N VAL A 153 15.81 -1.49 21.09
CA VAL A 153 14.51 -0.81 21.15
C VAL A 153 14.39 -0.06 22.48
N ILE A 154 14.29 1.27 22.40
CA ILE A 154 14.16 2.15 23.57
C ILE A 154 12.77 2.79 23.53
N VAL A 155 11.97 2.57 24.56
CA VAL A 155 10.65 3.18 24.71
C VAL A 155 10.78 4.39 25.61
N LYS A 156 10.36 5.56 25.13
CA LYS A 156 10.41 6.84 25.85
C LYS A 156 9.02 7.46 25.98
N PRO A 157 8.77 8.33 26.98
CA PRO A 157 7.51 9.07 27.11
C PRO A 157 7.23 9.93 25.87
N THR A 158 5.95 10.13 25.55
CA THR A 158 5.53 11.04 24.47
C THR A 158 5.71 12.51 24.84
N GLU A 159 5.66 12.85 26.12
CA GLU A 159 5.94 14.19 26.61
C GLU A 159 7.42 14.54 26.41
N GLY A 160 7.69 15.65 25.73
CA GLY A 160 9.05 16.08 25.39
C GLY A 160 9.70 15.31 24.24
N GLN A 161 8.95 14.45 23.52
CA GLN A 161 9.49 13.59 22.46
C GLN A 161 10.23 14.34 21.36
N ILE A 162 9.86 15.61 21.06
CA ILE A 162 10.50 16.39 20.01
C ILE A 162 11.88 16.91 20.44
N ASP A 163 12.01 17.38 21.67
CA ASP A 163 13.28 17.84 22.21
C ASP A 163 14.27 16.67 22.34
N ASP A 164 13.77 15.52 22.78
CA ASP A 164 14.56 14.30 22.86
C ASP A 164 15.00 13.83 21.46
N LEU A 165 14.09 13.85 20.47
CA LEU A 165 14.40 13.55 19.08
C LEU A 165 15.50 14.45 18.53
N ILE A 166 15.44 15.76 18.75
CA ILE A 166 16.46 16.70 18.32
C ILE A 166 17.82 16.39 18.95
N SER A 167 17.83 16.07 20.23
CA SER A 167 19.05 15.65 20.93
C SER A 167 19.69 14.43 20.29
N GLU A 168 18.87 13.39 20.00
CA GLU A 168 19.33 12.17 19.34
C GLU A 168 19.80 12.42 17.90
N ILE A 169 19.11 13.27 17.15
CA ILE A 169 19.51 13.68 15.80
C ILE A 169 20.91 14.34 15.86
N ASN A 170 21.14 15.27 16.76
CA ASN A 170 22.42 15.98 16.89
C ASN A 170 23.56 15.01 17.23
N ILE A 171 23.31 14.00 18.08
CA ILE A 171 24.30 12.96 18.40
C ILE A 171 24.66 12.15 17.16
N ARG A 172 23.67 11.75 16.34
CA ARG A 172 23.86 10.93 15.14
C ARG A 172 24.55 11.74 14.03
N THR A 173 24.09 12.95 13.78
CA THR A 173 24.65 13.82 12.75
C THR A 173 26.12 14.18 13.02
N ALA A 174 26.49 14.37 14.29
CA ALA A 174 27.90 14.57 14.69
C ALA A 174 28.79 13.37 14.32
N ARG A 175 28.21 12.16 14.23
CA ARG A 175 28.88 10.92 13.80
C ARG A 175 28.75 10.67 12.28
N LYS A 176 28.13 11.57 11.54
CA LYS A 176 27.80 11.44 10.11
C LYS A 176 26.84 10.26 9.82
N GLU A 177 26.03 9.89 10.80
CA GLU A 177 24.98 8.91 10.69
C GLU A 177 23.67 9.57 10.27
N ARG A 178 22.70 8.78 9.78
CA ARG A 178 21.39 9.25 9.30
C ARG A 178 20.27 8.80 10.22
N VAL A 179 19.17 9.55 10.18
CA VAL A 179 17.99 9.31 11.02
C VAL A 179 16.74 9.19 10.17
N LEU A 180 15.92 8.17 10.45
CA LEU A 180 14.57 8.07 9.92
C LEU A 180 13.57 8.42 11.02
N VAL A 181 12.56 9.22 10.68
CA VAL A 181 11.49 9.59 11.62
C VAL A 181 10.14 9.26 11.01
N THR A 182 9.37 8.42 11.71
CA THR A 182 8.03 8.03 11.30
C THR A 182 6.98 8.74 12.14
N THR A 183 6.04 9.42 11.46
CA THR A 183 4.91 10.11 12.08
C THR A 183 3.59 9.40 11.78
N LEU A 184 2.53 9.76 12.50
CA LEU A 184 1.21 9.16 12.35
C LEU A 184 0.45 9.72 11.14
N THR A 185 0.59 11.03 10.85
CA THR A 185 -0.18 11.72 9.82
C THR A 185 0.70 12.58 8.92
N LYS A 186 0.19 12.89 7.72
CA LYS A 186 0.85 13.78 6.76
C LYS A 186 1.15 15.15 7.37
N LYS A 187 0.15 15.74 8.02
CA LYS A 187 0.30 17.04 8.66
C LYS A 187 1.40 17.05 9.73
N MET A 188 1.44 16.01 10.56
CA MET A 188 2.51 15.89 11.56
C MET A 188 3.90 15.78 10.93
N ALA A 189 4.01 15.07 9.80
CA ALA A 189 5.29 14.96 9.10
C ALA A 189 5.72 16.31 8.52
N GLU A 190 4.80 17.06 7.92
CA GLU A 190 5.04 18.40 7.38
C GLU A 190 5.42 19.37 8.50
N ASP A 191 4.60 19.49 9.54
CA ASP A 191 4.85 20.37 10.69
C ASP A 191 6.19 20.06 11.38
N LEU A 192 6.55 18.78 11.50
CA LEU A 192 7.81 18.35 12.07
C LEU A 192 9.00 18.70 11.18
N THR A 193 8.85 18.54 9.86
CA THR A 193 9.90 18.89 8.90
C THR A 193 10.22 20.39 8.99
N ASP A 194 9.19 21.23 8.93
CA ASP A 194 9.34 22.68 9.05
C ASP A 194 10.01 23.08 10.37
N TYR A 195 9.63 22.42 11.46
CA TYR A 195 10.22 22.68 12.77
C TYR A 195 11.71 22.30 12.85
N LEU A 196 12.07 21.12 12.30
CA LEU A 196 13.47 20.67 12.27
C LEU A 196 14.32 21.53 11.34
N GLU A 197 13.80 22.00 10.21
CA GLU A 197 14.47 22.96 9.34
C GLU A 197 14.73 24.30 10.05
N ALA A 198 13.72 24.81 10.75
CA ALA A 198 13.87 26.03 11.56
C ALA A 198 14.89 25.87 12.68
N ALA A 199 15.09 24.66 13.21
CA ALA A 199 16.13 24.31 14.18
C ALA A 199 17.52 24.11 13.52
N GLY A 200 17.66 24.31 12.21
CA GLY A 200 18.93 24.20 11.48
C GLY A 200 19.33 22.75 11.11
N ILE A 201 18.44 21.80 11.23
CA ILE A 201 18.67 20.40 10.86
C ILE A 201 18.40 20.21 9.37
N LYS A 202 19.30 19.52 8.67
CA LYS A 202 19.10 19.15 7.27
C LYS A 202 18.13 17.99 7.19
N VAL A 203 16.86 18.27 6.89
CA VAL A 203 15.77 17.33 6.86
C VAL A 203 15.06 17.34 5.50
N ARG A 204 14.50 16.19 5.11
CA ARG A 204 13.54 16.11 4.00
C ARG A 204 12.30 15.34 4.45
N TYR A 205 11.17 15.66 3.81
CA TYR A 205 9.92 14.94 3.95
C TYR A 205 9.67 14.03 2.74
N MET A 206 9.24 12.80 3.00
CA MET A 206 8.79 11.88 1.97
C MET A 206 7.30 11.58 2.13
N HIS A 207 6.48 11.98 1.15
CA HIS A 207 5.05 11.72 1.12
C HIS A 207 4.68 10.64 0.12
N HIS A 208 3.43 10.16 0.17
CA HIS A 208 2.96 9.04 -0.64
C HIS A 208 2.76 9.38 -2.13
N ASP A 209 2.63 10.67 -2.48
CA ASP A 209 2.43 11.13 -3.85
C ASP A 209 3.75 11.28 -4.64
N ILE A 210 4.89 11.07 -3.99
CA ILE A 210 6.22 11.12 -4.62
C ILE A 210 6.35 9.95 -5.59
N ASP A 211 6.76 10.23 -6.82
CA ASP A 211 6.96 9.19 -7.82
C ASP A 211 8.18 8.30 -7.48
N THR A 212 8.29 7.17 -8.17
CA THR A 212 9.32 6.18 -7.88
C THR A 212 10.73 6.72 -8.11
N ILE A 213 10.93 7.58 -9.11
CA ILE A 213 12.24 8.14 -9.45
C ILE A 213 12.67 9.13 -8.37
N GLU A 214 11.80 10.05 -8.00
CA GLU A 214 12.04 11.02 -6.94
C GLU A 214 12.31 10.35 -5.59
N ARG A 215 11.56 9.26 -5.28
CA ARG A 215 11.81 8.46 -4.08
C ARG A 215 13.23 7.85 -4.07
N MET A 216 13.68 7.31 -5.19
CA MET A 216 15.04 6.78 -5.32
C MET A 216 16.09 7.87 -5.15
N GLU A 217 15.83 9.08 -5.66
CA GLU A 217 16.71 10.23 -5.50
C GLU A 217 16.81 10.69 -4.04
N ILE A 218 15.68 10.78 -3.33
CA ILE A 218 15.66 11.12 -1.90
C ILE A 218 16.48 10.11 -1.09
N ILE A 219 16.30 8.81 -1.32
CA ILE A 219 17.06 7.78 -0.60
C ILE A 219 18.55 7.85 -0.94
N ARG A 220 18.91 8.08 -2.20
CA ARG A 220 20.30 8.26 -2.64
C ARG A 220 20.95 9.48 -1.96
N ASP A 221 20.22 10.60 -1.89
CA ASP A 221 20.72 11.86 -1.31
C ASP A 221 20.87 11.71 0.22
N LEU A 222 19.96 11.00 0.90
CA LEU A 222 20.11 10.64 2.31
C LEU A 222 21.42 9.86 2.53
N ARG A 223 21.66 8.83 1.73
CA ARG A 223 22.86 8.00 1.80
C ARG A 223 24.14 8.80 1.55
N LYS A 224 24.10 9.75 0.61
CA LYS A 224 25.24 10.65 0.32
C LYS A 224 25.46 11.70 1.40
N GLY A 225 24.48 11.96 2.25
CA GLY A 225 24.56 12.97 3.29
C GLY A 225 24.28 14.41 2.82
N GLU A 226 23.52 14.56 1.75
CA GLU A 226 22.99 15.85 1.34
C GLU A 226 22.05 16.42 2.41
N PHE A 227 21.38 15.53 3.12
CA PHE A 227 20.59 15.80 4.32
C PHE A 227 20.75 14.66 5.32
N ASP A 228 20.37 14.89 6.58
CA ASP A 228 20.66 13.98 7.69
C ASP A 228 19.44 13.24 8.21
N VAL A 229 18.25 13.81 8.04
CA VAL A 229 16.99 13.30 8.59
C VAL A 229 15.95 13.14 7.48
N LEU A 230 15.33 11.98 7.42
CA LEU A 230 14.18 11.73 6.56
C LEU A 230 12.94 11.53 7.41
N VAL A 231 11.93 12.39 7.22
CA VAL A 231 10.63 12.32 7.90
C VAL A 231 9.58 11.80 6.95
N GLY A 232 8.66 10.99 7.44
CA GLY A 232 7.49 10.59 6.64
C GLY A 232 6.53 9.69 7.39
N ILE A 233 5.48 9.28 6.67
CA ILE A 233 4.47 8.36 7.16
C ILE A 233 4.84 6.97 6.66
N ASN A 234 4.93 6.00 7.55
CA ASN A 234 5.19 4.60 7.19
C ASN A 234 6.39 4.45 6.22
N LEU A 235 7.46 5.20 6.49
CA LEU A 235 8.69 5.17 5.70
C LEU A 235 9.33 3.79 5.68
N LEU A 236 9.17 3.09 6.77
CA LEU A 236 9.75 1.79 7.03
C LEU A 236 8.73 0.73 6.64
N ARG A 237 8.80 0.33 5.39
CA ARG A 237 8.25 -0.93 4.94
C ARG A 237 9.42 -1.86 4.63
N GLU A 238 9.13 -3.13 4.57
CA GLU A 238 10.09 -4.16 4.18
C GLU A 238 10.84 -3.74 2.90
N GLY A 239 12.11 -4.07 2.82
CA GLY A 239 12.94 -3.83 1.63
C GLY A 239 13.76 -2.54 1.62
N LEU A 240 13.83 -1.78 2.71
CA LEU A 240 14.80 -0.70 2.85
C LEU A 240 16.06 -1.21 3.53
N ASP A 241 17.18 -1.16 2.80
CA ASP A 241 18.52 -1.41 3.33
C ASP A 241 19.35 -0.12 3.21
N ILE A 242 19.44 0.61 4.31
CA ILE A 242 20.14 1.90 4.41
C ILE A 242 21.13 1.80 5.57
N PRO A 243 22.34 1.25 5.33
CA PRO A 243 23.32 1.02 6.40
C PRO A 243 23.81 2.30 7.06
N GLU A 244 23.62 3.47 6.44
CA GLU A 244 23.99 4.78 6.99
C GLU A 244 23.02 5.26 8.08
N VAL A 245 21.84 4.64 8.19
CA VAL A 245 20.84 4.96 9.22
C VAL A 245 21.17 4.20 10.49
N SER A 246 21.36 4.94 11.58
CA SER A 246 21.65 4.39 12.90
C SER A 246 20.54 4.63 13.92
N LEU A 247 19.53 5.43 13.57
CA LEU A 247 18.36 5.70 14.40
C LEU A 247 17.09 5.68 13.58
N VAL A 248 16.12 4.95 14.07
CA VAL A 248 14.71 5.01 13.63
C VAL A 248 13.89 5.53 14.80
N ALA A 249 13.26 6.69 14.63
CA ALA A 249 12.38 7.27 15.62
C ALA A 249 10.90 7.11 15.18
N ILE A 250 10.10 6.50 16.03
CA ILE A 250 8.65 6.32 15.82
C ILE A 250 7.93 7.22 16.82
N LEU A 251 7.36 8.31 16.34
CA LEU A 251 6.62 9.26 17.18
C LEU A 251 5.20 8.79 17.43
N ASP A 252 4.64 9.16 18.58
CA ASP A 252 3.28 8.78 19.00
C ASP A 252 3.02 7.27 18.88
N ALA A 253 3.94 6.45 19.31
CA ALA A 253 3.85 4.99 19.21
C ALA A 253 2.73 4.38 20.08
N ASP A 254 2.18 5.16 21.02
CA ASP A 254 1.03 4.83 21.85
C ASP A 254 -0.30 4.87 21.09
N LYS A 255 -0.33 5.50 19.92
CA LYS A 255 -1.54 5.58 19.09
C LYS A 255 -1.63 4.40 18.14
N GLU A 256 -2.67 3.60 18.31
CA GLU A 256 -2.99 2.48 17.44
C GLU A 256 -3.48 2.95 16.05
N GLY A 257 -3.23 2.15 15.03
CA GLY A 257 -3.69 2.39 13.66
C GLY A 257 -3.43 1.20 12.77
N PHE A 258 -3.94 1.22 11.55
CA PHE A 258 -3.85 0.11 10.58
C PHE A 258 -2.42 -0.41 10.32
N LEU A 259 -1.41 0.45 10.50
CA LEU A 259 0.01 0.10 10.30
C LEU A 259 0.82 0.31 11.60
N ARG A 260 0.17 0.34 12.74
CA ARG A 260 0.77 0.55 14.06
C ARG A 260 0.26 -0.48 15.08
N SER A 261 0.15 -1.74 14.66
CA SER A 261 0.04 -2.85 15.59
C SER A 261 1.38 -3.11 16.26
N GLU A 262 1.38 -3.78 17.40
CA GLU A 262 2.60 -4.20 18.09
C GLU A 262 3.59 -4.87 17.12
N THR A 263 3.12 -5.84 16.34
CA THR A 263 3.93 -6.53 15.33
C THR A 263 4.52 -5.58 14.29
N SER A 264 3.73 -4.61 13.80
CA SER A 264 4.21 -3.64 12.79
C SER A 264 5.24 -2.65 13.33
N LEU A 265 5.16 -2.32 14.63
CA LEU A 265 6.13 -1.42 15.27
C LEU A 265 7.46 -2.13 15.57
N ILE A 266 7.41 -3.41 15.90
CA ILE A 266 8.60 -4.23 16.14
C ILE A 266 9.32 -4.53 14.83
N GLN A 267 8.59 -4.80 13.78
CA GLN A 267 9.09 -5.13 12.45
C GLN A 267 9.70 -3.93 11.72
#